data_dd42dfd447f8fd801ad0f6769ecf069d
#
_entry.id   dd42dfd447f8fd801ad0f6769ecf069d
#
_cell.length_a   1.000
_cell.length_b   1.000
_cell.length_c   1.000
_cell.angle_alpha   90.00
_cell.angle_beta   90.00
_cell.angle_gamma   90.00
#
_symmetry.space_group_name_H-M   'P 1'
#
loop_
_entity.id
_entity.type
_entity.pdbx_description
1 polymer ?
#
loop_
_entity_poly.entity_id
_entity_poly.type
_entity_poly.pdbx_seq_one_letter_code
_entity_poly.pdbx_strand_id
1 'polypeptide(L)'
;EIVTSLVADKNDNLCLYGATGSSDFPTTSGCFDNTFNGGQFLHYPQNGTLFSNGTDIYVAKFNALGSTLMASTYLGGSENDGVNNNINTSLYDSLMFNYGDQFRGEIQVDINDDIYIASSTKSPDFPTVNALDGVLNGNQDAILVKLNTTLTSIVYSTYIGGDNKDCGNALTLDDSLNVYLTGGTCSNNFYTTPGSYKPTYTGGRTDGYICKIKYDGSSILNSTFIGTVNYDQSYFIQLDNNKDVYIFGQTQGSMPVTAGVYSKINSRQFIQKLNNQLDTLLASTIIGNSNGQINISPSAFSVDCAGNIYLSGWGGNILVGSSSVVNMPITANAIQSTTDGHNFYLMVLGPNMSSLLFGSYFGGVQSWEHVDGGTSRFDKRGIIYQSVCAGCANNDDFPVTPGAWPTSLYGSNTNQSSNCNNGVFKIDFQLNSALASI
;
A
#
# COMPACT_ATOMS: atom_id res chain seq x y z
N GLU A 1 -17.69 3.57 4.90
CA GLU A 1 -16.82 2.59 4.24
C GLU A 1 -15.61 3.27 3.62
N ILE A 2 -14.47 2.63 3.71
CA ILE A 2 -13.23 3.07 3.05
C ILE A 2 -12.74 1.93 2.18
N VAL A 3 -12.57 2.19 0.90
CA VAL A 3 -11.94 1.24 -0.03
C VAL A 3 -10.42 1.38 0.09
N THR A 4 -9.76 0.29 0.45
CA THR A 4 -8.30 0.26 0.61
C THR A 4 -7.59 -0.17 -0.67
N SER A 5 -8.11 -1.19 -1.35
CA SER A 5 -7.44 -1.74 -2.53
C SER A 5 -8.44 -2.41 -3.48
N LEU A 6 -8.14 -2.36 -4.77
CA LEU A 6 -8.97 -2.86 -5.87
C LEU A 6 -8.12 -3.63 -6.87
N VAL A 7 -8.63 -4.76 -7.36
CA VAL A 7 -8.01 -5.56 -8.42
C VAL A 7 -9.09 -6.16 -9.32
N ALA A 8 -8.79 -6.39 -10.60
CA ALA A 8 -9.65 -7.16 -11.49
C ALA A 8 -9.25 -8.65 -11.47
N ASP A 9 -10.24 -9.55 -11.50
CA ASP A 9 -10.02 -10.97 -11.74
C ASP A 9 -9.82 -11.27 -13.25
N LYS A 10 -9.62 -12.53 -13.62
CA LYS A 10 -9.38 -12.92 -15.02
C LYS A 10 -10.58 -12.67 -15.96
N ASN A 11 -11.76 -12.40 -15.43
CA ASN A 11 -12.98 -12.08 -16.16
C ASN A 11 -13.31 -10.57 -16.10
N ASP A 12 -12.33 -9.75 -15.69
CA ASP A 12 -12.48 -8.30 -15.46
C ASP A 12 -13.51 -7.94 -14.36
N ASN A 13 -13.92 -8.89 -13.51
CA ASN A 13 -14.74 -8.56 -12.36
C ASN A 13 -13.89 -7.80 -11.32
N LEU A 14 -14.50 -6.81 -10.67
CA LEU A 14 -13.82 -5.95 -9.72
C LEU A 14 -13.87 -6.57 -8.33
N CYS A 15 -12.72 -6.95 -7.80
CA CYS A 15 -12.55 -7.39 -6.42
C CYS A 15 -12.00 -6.23 -5.61
N LEU A 16 -12.67 -5.88 -4.53
CA LEU A 16 -12.26 -4.78 -3.65
C LEU A 16 -12.28 -5.21 -2.19
N TYR A 17 -11.42 -4.56 -1.44
CA TYR A 17 -11.22 -4.76 -0.02
C TYR A 17 -11.14 -3.40 0.68
N GLY A 18 -11.64 -3.33 1.89
CA GLY A 18 -11.57 -2.13 2.71
C GLY A 18 -12.07 -2.35 4.13
N ALA A 19 -12.25 -1.24 4.87
CA ALA A 19 -12.79 -1.24 6.22
C ALA A 19 -14.18 -0.59 6.25
N THR A 20 -15.08 -1.19 7.00
CA THR A 20 -16.44 -0.66 7.24
C THR A 20 -16.73 -0.56 8.73
N GLY A 21 -17.47 0.47 9.12
CA GLY A 21 -18.06 0.61 10.45
C GLY A 21 -19.59 0.44 10.42
N SER A 22 -20.14 -0.07 9.31
CA SER A 22 -21.59 -0.20 9.12
C SER A 22 -22.04 -1.63 9.35
N SER A 23 -23.04 -1.81 10.22
CA SER A 23 -23.69 -3.10 10.45
C SER A 23 -24.67 -3.49 9.35
N ASP A 24 -24.93 -2.61 8.40
CA ASP A 24 -25.82 -2.78 7.25
C ASP A 24 -25.08 -2.82 5.91
N PHE A 25 -23.76 -3.04 5.93
CA PHE A 25 -22.99 -3.23 4.71
C PHE A 25 -23.56 -4.41 3.90
N PRO A 26 -23.79 -4.24 2.58
CA PRO A 26 -24.48 -5.25 1.78
C PRO A 26 -23.65 -6.53 1.62
N THR A 27 -24.06 -7.60 2.26
CA THR A 27 -23.51 -8.95 2.11
C THR A 27 -24.36 -9.80 1.17
N THR A 28 -23.79 -10.82 0.55
CA THR A 28 -24.51 -11.74 -0.32
C THR A 28 -24.95 -13.01 0.44
N SER A 29 -26.04 -13.63 0.00
CA SER A 29 -26.52 -14.88 0.61
C SER A 29 -25.46 -15.98 0.51
N GLY A 30 -25.19 -16.64 1.64
CA GLY A 30 -24.19 -17.71 1.72
C GLY A 30 -22.75 -17.23 1.75
N CYS A 31 -22.50 -15.95 1.97
CA CYS A 31 -21.14 -15.42 2.20
C CYS A 31 -20.51 -16.05 3.46
N PHE A 32 -19.19 -15.87 3.61
CA PHE A 32 -18.45 -16.39 4.75
C PHE A 32 -19.01 -15.83 6.09
N ASP A 33 -19.17 -14.50 6.16
CA ASP A 33 -19.73 -13.83 7.34
C ASP A 33 -20.66 -12.68 6.91
N ASN A 34 -21.86 -12.66 7.47
CA ASN A 34 -22.86 -11.60 7.27
C ASN A 34 -23.08 -10.75 8.51
N THR A 35 -22.20 -10.88 9.51
CA THR A 35 -22.31 -10.21 10.81
C THR A 35 -21.21 -9.16 10.95
N PHE A 36 -21.58 -7.93 11.29
CA PHE A 36 -20.65 -6.90 11.71
C PHE A 36 -20.31 -7.12 13.19
N ASN A 37 -19.04 -7.34 13.49
CA ASN A 37 -18.54 -7.54 14.85
C ASN A 37 -17.98 -6.23 15.44
N GLY A 38 -17.42 -5.36 14.59
CA GLY A 38 -17.02 -4.00 14.94
C GLY A 38 -15.80 -3.94 15.84
N GLY A 39 -15.86 -3.07 16.87
CA GLY A 39 -14.72 -2.84 17.76
C GLY A 39 -14.88 -1.55 18.57
N GLN A 40 -13.76 -1.03 19.05
CA GLN A 40 -13.74 0.21 19.80
C GLN A 40 -13.93 1.42 18.87
N PHE A 41 -14.55 2.46 19.40
CA PHE A 41 -14.69 3.76 18.74
C PHE A 41 -13.37 4.27 18.16
N LEU A 42 -13.39 4.66 16.89
CA LEU A 42 -12.26 5.26 16.19
C LEU A 42 -12.64 6.63 15.63
N HIS A 43 -11.75 7.58 15.81
CA HIS A 43 -11.85 8.90 15.20
C HIS A 43 -10.48 9.32 14.66
N TYR A 44 -10.43 9.62 13.38
CA TYR A 44 -9.26 10.15 12.69
C TYR A 44 -9.52 11.64 12.37
N PRO A 45 -9.16 12.56 13.27
CA PRO A 45 -9.55 13.97 13.13
C PRO A 45 -8.94 14.66 11.90
N GLN A 46 -7.89 14.09 11.33
CA GLN A 46 -7.17 14.66 10.19
C GLN A 46 -7.97 14.58 8.89
N ASN A 47 -8.75 13.52 8.71
CA ASN A 47 -9.64 13.34 7.55
C ASN A 47 -11.12 13.31 7.94
N GLY A 48 -11.44 13.54 9.20
CA GLY A 48 -12.81 13.53 9.71
C GLY A 48 -13.49 12.15 9.72
N THR A 49 -12.72 11.08 9.51
CA THR A 49 -13.28 9.72 9.50
C THR A 49 -13.64 9.28 10.91
N LEU A 50 -14.85 8.77 11.06
CA LEU A 50 -15.43 8.34 12.34
C LEU A 50 -16.07 6.96 12.19
N PHE A 51 -15.66 6.02 13.05
CA PHE A 51 -16.27 4.72 13.19
C PHE A 51 -16.79 4.56 14.63
N SER A 52 -18.09 4.78 14.83
CA SER A 52 -18.69 4.82 16.15
C SER A 52 -18.66 3.47 16.88
N ASN A 53 -18.69 2.37 16.13
CA ASN A 53 -18.72 1.00 16.65
C ASN A 53 -17.50 0.18 16.19
N GLY A 54 -16.37 0.87 15.89
CA GLY A 54 -15.19 0.20 15.35
C GLY A 54 -15.31 -0.21 13.88
N THR A 55 -14.45 -1.13 13.45
CA THR A 55 -14.35 -1.53 12.04
C THR A 55 -14.17 -3.02 11.88
N ASP A 56 -14.81 -3.58 10.83
CA ASP A 56 -14.47 -4.86 10.23
C ASP A 56 -13.92 -4.64 8.82
N ILE A 57 -13.12 -5.59 8.34
CA ILE A 57 -12.81 -5.71 6.93
C ILE A 57 -14.09 -6.09 6.18
N TYR A 58 -14.26 -5.56 4.99
CA TYR A 58 -15.18 -6.09 4.01
C TYR A 58 -14.45 -6.49 2.73
N VAL A 59 -14.97 -7.50 2.06
CA VAL A 59 -14.53 -7.94 0.73
C VAL A 59 -15.74 -7.98 -0.16
N ALA A 60 -15.65 -7.37 -1.35
CA ALA A 60 -16.75 -7.36 -2.30
C ALA A 60 -16.25 -7.62 -3.72
N LYS A 61 -17.09 -8.29 -4.51
CA LYS A 61 -16.83 -8.59 -5.92
C LYS A 61 -17.99 -8.10 -6.76
N PHE A 62 -17.70 -7.25 -7.73
CA PHE A 62 -18.65 -6.74 -8.71
C PHE A 62 -18.35 -7.33 -10.08
N ASN A 63 -19.38 -7.42 -10.93
CA ASN A 63 -19.16 -7.75 -12.33
C ASN A 63 -18.30 -6.68 -13.02
N ALA A 64 -17.76 -6.99 -14.21
CA ALA A 64 -16.87 -6.11 -14.98
C ALA A 64 -17.46 -4.73 -15.30
N LEU A 65 -18.77 -4.59 -15.27
CA LEU A 65 -19.46 -3.31 -15.48
C LEU A 65 -19.68 -2.52 -14.18
N GLY A 66 -19.36 -3.09 -13.01
CA GLY A 66 -19.64 -2.49 -11.70
C GLY A 66 -21.13 -2.39 -11.36
N SER A 67 -22.01 -3.04 -12.13
CA SER A 67 -23.46 -2.91 -12.02
C SER A 67 -24.14 -3.94 -11.12
N THR A 68 -23.44 -5.01 -10.77
CA THR A 68 -23.98 -6.12 -9.99
C THR A 68 -22.99 -6.56 -8.92
N LEU A 69 -23.42 -6.55 -7.65
CA LEU A 69 -22.69 -7.15 -6.55
C LEU A 69 -22.82 -8.68 -6.66
N MET A 70 -21.72 -9.35 -6.97
CA MET A 70 -21.68 -10.80 -7.20
C MET A 70 -21.44 -11.59 -5.90
N ALA A 71 -20.54 -11.06 -5.04
CA ALA A 71 -20.22 -11.65 -3.76
C ALA A 71 -19.77 -10.55 -2.79
N SER A 72 -20.11 -10.68 -1.51
CA SER A 72 -19.66 -9.75 -0.49
C SER A 72 -19.78 -10.38 0.90
N THR A 73 -18.78 -10.10 1.75
CA THR A 73 -18.67 -10.65 3.10
C THR A 73 -18.01 -9.65 4.05
N TYR A 74 -18.32 -9.72 5.33
CA TYR A 74 -17.45 -9.20 6.38
C TYR A 74 -16.31 -10.18 6.64
N LEU A 75 -15.27 -9.68 7.28
CA LEU A 75 -14.13 -10.43 7.78
C LEU A 75 -13.52 -9.68 8.97
N GLY A 76 -13.80 -10.14 10.18
CA GLY A 76 -13.36 -9.46 11.40
C GLY A 76 -13.66 -10.27 12.65
N GLY A 77 -13.16 -9.77 13.77
CA GLY A 77 -13.42 -10.29 15.11
C GLY A 77 -14.03 -9.21 16.02
N SER A 78 -13.80 -9.31 17.32
CA SER A 78 -14.45 -8.45 18.31
C SER A 78 -13.81 -7.08 18.51
N GLU A 79 -12.67 -6.80 17.86
CA GLU A 79 -11.94 -5.53 17.92
C GLU A 79 -11.78 -4.94 16.50
N ASN A 80 -11.08 -3.84 16.37
CA ASN A 80 -10.93 -3.15 15.09
C ASN A 80 -10.06 -3.93 14.08
N ASP A 81 -10.60 -4.17 12.90
CA ASP A 81 -9.99 -4.87 11.80
C ASP A 81 -9.87 -3.99 10.55
N GLY A 82 -8.88 -4.25 9.71
CA GLY A 82 -8.69 -3.52 8.46
C GLY A 82 -8.03 -2.16 8.60
N VAL A 83 -7.60 -1.79 9.79
CA VAL A 83 -7.03 -0.48 10.07
C VAL A 83 -5.79 -0.57 10.96
N ASN A 84 -4.80 0.27 10.68
CA ASN A 84 -3.76 0.59 11.66
C ASN A 84 -4.34 1.57 12.67
N ASN A 85 -4.33 1.20 13.93
CA ASN A 85 -5.03 1.97 14.93
C ASN A 85 -4.12 2.43 16.06
N ASN A 86 -4.19 3.73 16.37
CA ASN A 86 -3.82 4.26 17.66
C ASN A 86 -5.00 5.00 18.29
N ILE A 87 -5.54 4.46 19.35
CA ILE A 87 -6.68 5.01 20.11
C ILE A 87 -6.39 6.46 20.60
N ASN A 88 -5.14 6.85 20.71
CA ASN A 88 -4.73 8.11 21.29
C ASN A 88 -4.34 9.18 20.26
N THR A 89 -5.06 9.28 19.14
CA THR A 89 -5.17 10.50 18.31
C THR A 89 -3.86 11.23 17.90
N SER A 90 -2.68 10.74 18.23
CA SER A 90 -1.48 11.26 17.61
C SER A 90 -1.25 10.54 16.29
N LEU A 91 -1.16 11.29 15.20
CA LEU A 91 -0.83 10.83 13.85
C LEU A 91 0.46 9.99 13.75
N TYR A 92 1.13 9.79 14.85
CA TYR A 92 2.52 9.36 14.90
C TYR A 92 2.68 8.14 15.76
N ASP A 93 1.91 7.13 15.46
CA ASP A 93 2.23 5.78 15.91
C ASP A 93 3.41 5.23 15.09
N SER A 94 4.05 4.23 15.63
CA SER A 94 5.18 3.54 15.02
C SER A 94 4.91 3.05 13.61
N LEU A 95 3.66 2.65 13.31
CA LEU A 95 3.20 2.10 12.03
C LEU A 95 2.41 3.11 11.16
N MET A 96 2.10 4.30 11.69
CA MET A 96 1.38 5.36 10.99
C MET A 96 2.28 6.58 10.89
N PHE A 97 3.09 6.66 9.88
CA PHE A 97 3.99 7.78 9.64
C PHE A 97 3.39 8.81 8.69
N ASN A 98 2.67 8.35 7.68
CA ASN A 98 2.05 9.20 6.69
C ASN A 98 0.54 9.35 6.95
N TYR A 99 -0.02 10.45 6.48
CA TYR A 99 -1.46 10.58 6.34
C TYR A 99 -2.01 9.45 5.46
N GLY A 100 -3.05 8.79 5.90
CA GLY A 100 -3.60 7.63 5.19
C GLY A 100 -2.99 6.26 5.57
N ASP A 101 -1.90 6.22 6.36
CA ASP A 101 -1.30 4.94 6.77
C ASP A 101 -2.24 4.11 7.66
N GLN A 102 -3.27 4.73 8.25
CA GLN A 102 -4.31 4.01 8.98
C GLN A 102 -5.11 3.03 8.11
N PHE A 103 -5.16 3.25 6.80
CA PHE A 103 -5.94 2.44 5.85
C PHE A 103 -5.02 1.71 4.84
N ARG A 104 -3.90 1.18 5.30
CA ARG A 104 -3.00 0.37 4.46
C ARG A 104 -3.45 -1.09 4.44
N GLY A 105 -3.20 -1.72 3.32
CA GLY A 105 -3.43 -3.12 3.03
C GLY A 105 -3.57 -3.36 1.55
N GLU A 106 -3.62 -4.61 1.15
CA GLU A 106 -3.68 -4.95 -0.28
C GLU A 106 -4.54 -6.19 -0.54
N ILE A 107 -5.23 -6.18 -1.68
CA ILE A 107 -5.94 -7.31 -2.25
C ILE A 107 -5.23 -7.81 -3.51
N GLN A 108 -5.08 -9.13 -3.67
CA GLN A 108 -4.61 -9.78 -4.88
C GLN A 108 -5.54 -10.93 -5.24
N VAL A 109 -5.55 -11.30 -6.52
CA VAL A 109 -6.32 -12.43 -7.05
C VAL A 109 -5.36 -13.35 -7.79
N ASP A 110 -5.44 -14.65 -7.52
CA ASP A 110 -4.62 -15.64 -8.22
C ASP A 110 -5.28 -16.12 -9.54
N ILE A 111 -4.58 -17.01 -10.25
CA ILE A 111 -5.05 -17.58 -11.53
C ILE A 111 -6.35 -18.39 -11.39
N ASN A 112 -6.69 -18.84 -10.18
CA ASN A 112 -7.92 -19.57 -9.86
C ASN A 112 -9.05 -18.62 -9.41
N ASP A 113 -8.83 -17.31 -9.40
CA ASP A 113 -9.68 -16.24 -8.86
C ASP A 113 -9.88 -16.32 -7.34
N ASP A 114 -9.02 -17.04 -6.59
CA ASP A 114 -8.99 -16.95 -5.14
C ASP A 114 -8.40 -15.59 -4.71
N ILE A 115 -8.96 -15.05 -3.63
CA ILE A 115 -8.68 -13.68 -3.17
C ILE A 115 -7.75 -13.73 -1.97
N TYR A 116 -6.65 -12.97 -2.05
CA TYR A 116 -5.68 -12.81 -0.97
C TYR A 116 -5.74 -11.39 -0.42
N ILE A 117 -5.66 -11.26 0.91
CA ILE A 117 -5.69 -9.98 1.62
C ILE A 117 -4.52 -9.92 2.60
N ALA A 118 -3.74 -8.84 2.51
CA ALA A 118 -2.84 -8.37 3.54
C ALA A 118 -3.47 -7.20 4.27
N SER A 119 -3.53 -7.23 5.58
CA SER A 119 -4.11 -6.19 6.41
C SER A 119 -3.59 -6.24 7.85
N SER A 120 -4.31 -5.61 8.76
CA SER A 120 -4.00 -5.60 10.19
C SER A 120 -5.25 -5.87 11.01
N THR A 121 -5.07 -6.48 12.20
CA THR A 121 -6.15 -6.76 13.15
C THR A 121 -5.72 -6.50 14.58
N LYS A 122 -6.68 -6.12 15.42
CA LYS A 122 -6.56 -6.10 16.88
C LYS A 122 -7.43 -7.17 17.55
N SER A 123 -8.18 -7.90 16.76
CA SER A 123 -9.12 -8.92 17.26
C SER A 123 -8.37 -10.19 17.67
N PRO A 124 -8.42 -10.58 18.96
CA PRO A 124 -7.80 -11.83 19.39
C PRO A 124 -8.60 -13.06 18.90
N ASP A 125 -9.80 -12.84 18.42
CA ASP A 125 -10.74 -13.82 17.87
C ASP A 125 -10.97 -13.63 16.36
N PHE A 126 -10.03 -12.97 15.67
CA PHE A 126 -10.05 -12.88 14.21
C PHE A 126 -10.16 -14.29 13.59
N PRO A 127 -11.04 -14.52 12.59
CA PRO A 127 -11.26 -15.85 12.06
C PRO A 127 -10.01 -16.45 11.41
N THR A 128 -9.38 -17.39 12.07
CA THR A 128 -8.22 -18.14 11.59
C THR A 128 -8.60 -19.53 11.13
N VAL A 129 -8.04 -19.94 9.98
CA VAL A 129 -8.25 -21.26 9.37
C VAL A 129 -6.94 -21.78 8.83
N ASN A 130 -6.56 -23.01 9.15
CA ASN A 130 -5.28 -23.60 8.74
C ASN A 130 -4.09 -22.66 9.02
N ALA A 131 -4.11 -21.99 10.17
CA ALA A 131 -3.22 -20.90 10.49
C ALA A 131 -1.79 -21.38 10.78
N LEU A 132 -0.81 -20.59 10.36
CA LEU A 132 0.58 -20.69 10.86
C LEU A 132 0.67 -20.25 12.31
N ASP A 133 0.00 -19.13 12.61
CA ASP A 133 -0.21 -18.60 13.92
C ASP A 133 -1.70 -18.30 14.10
N GLY A 134 -2.33 -18.93 15.07
CA GLY A 134 -3.76 -18.76 15.39
C GLY A 134 -4.01 -17.80 16.55
N VAL A 135 -2.99 -17.07 17.01
CA VAL A 135 -3.06 -16.23 18.21
C VAL A 135 -2.54 -14.83 17.90
N LEU A 136 -3.28 -13.82 18.33
CA LEU A 136 -2.79 -12.44 18.36
C LEU A 136 -1.69 -12.34 19.44
N ASN A 137 -0.46 -12.05 19.04
CA ASN A 137 0.67 -12.04 19.96
C ASN A 137 0.96 -10.64 20.54
N GLY A 138 0.64 -9.60 19.78
CA GLY A 138 0.85 -8.21 20.17
C GLY A 138 -0.43 -7.44 20.47
N ASN A 139 -0.34 -6.14 20.36
CA ASN A 139 -1.53 -5.25 20.44
C ASN A 139 -2.22 -5.08 19.09
N GLN A 140 -1.57 -5.49 18.03
CA GLN A 140 -2.02 -5.50 16.65
C GLN A 140 -1.05 -6.37 15.85
N ASP A 141 -1.55 -7.31 15.06
CA ASP A 141 -0.75 -8.10 14.13
C ASP A 141 -1.18 -7.85 12.69
N ALA A 142 -0.25 -8.04 11.77
CA ALA A 142 -0.60 -8.23 10.38
C ALA A 142 -1.42 -9.52 10.22
N ILE A 143 -2.27 -9.56 9.21
CA ILE A 143 -2.99 -10.76 8.79
C ILE A 143 -2.74 -11.07 7.34
N LEU A 144 -2.72 -12.36 7.03
CA LEU A 144 -2.80 -12.88 5.68
C LEU A 144 -4.02 -13.80 5.59
N VAL A 145 -4.92 -13.48 4.66
CA VAL A 145 -6.15 -14.26 4.44
C VAL A 145 -6.24 -14.67 2.98
N LYS A 146 -6.57 -15.92 2.72
CA LYS A 146 -6.99 -16.43 1.42
C LYS A 146 -8.45 -16.86 1.47
N LEU A 147 -9.30 -16.22 0.66
CA LEU A 147 -10.71 -16.55 0.47
C LEU A 147 -10.91 -17.25 -0.87
N ASN A 148 -11.90 -18.11 -0.94
CA ASN A 148 -12.33 -18.68 -2.21
C ASN A 148 -12.96 -17.62 -3.13
N THR A 149 -13.02 -17.87 -4.42
CA THR A 149 -13.50 -16.94 -5.46
C THR A 149 -14.95 -16.44 -5.25
N THR A 150 -15.76 -17.15 -4.47
CA THR A 150 -17.18 -16.82 -4.19
C THR A 150 -17.39 -16.15 -2.83
N LEU A 151 -16.32 -15.92 -2.06
CA LEU A 151 -16.36 -15.33 -0.72
C LEU A 151 -17.24 -16.10 0.29
N THR A 152 -17.38 -17.42 0.10
CA THR A 152 -18.19 -18.29 0.96
C THR A 152 -17.37 -19.03 2.01
N SER A 153 -16.05 -19.04 1.87
CA SER A 153 -15.15 -19.72 2.80
C SER A 153 -13.74 -19.14 2.79
N ILE A 154 -13.10 -19.18 3.95
CA ILE A 154 -11.67 -18.96 4.10
C ILE A 154 -10.93 -20.26 3.74
N VAL A 155 -9.92 -20.18 2.87
CA VAL A 155 -9.03 -21.28 2.53
C VAL A 155 -7.95 -21.43 3.60
N TYR A 156 -7.30 -20.31 3.94
CA TYR A 156 -6.47 -20.18 5.13
C TYR A 156 -6.46 -18.71 5.61
N SER A 157 -6.21 -18.53 6.89
CA SER A 157 -6.10 -17.23 7.52
C SER A 157 -5.19 -17.33 8.74
N THR A 158 -4.24 -16.39 8.89
CA THR A 158 -3.22 -16.44 9.93
C THR A 158 -2.82 -15.04 10.38
N TYR A 159 -2.47 -14.92 11.65
CA TYR A 159 -1.71 -13.76 12.13
C TYR A 159 -0.27 -13.84 11.65
N ILE A 160 0.36 -12.69 11.45
CA ILE A 160 1.77 -12.53 11.14
C ILE A 160 2.30 -11.38 12.00
N GLY A 161 2.99 -11.71 13.07
CA GLY A 161 3.47 -10.70 14.01
C GLY A 161 4.37 -11.27 15.09
N GLY A 162 4.66 -10.44 16.07
CA GLY A 162 5.39 -10.79 17.28
C GLY A 162 4.71 -10.17 18.51
N ASP A 163 5.47 -9.84 19.54
CA ASP A 163 4.93 -9.42 20.84
C ASP A 163 4.55 -7.92 20.90
N ASN A 164 4.57 -7.20 19.78
CA ASN A 164 4.25 -5.78 19.72
C ASN A 164 3.26 -5.48 18.58
N LYS A 165 3.36 -4.32 17.92
CA LYS A 165 2.50 -3.93 16.80
C LYS A 165 3.13 -4.32 15.47
N ASP A 166 2.35 -4.97 14.63
CA ASP A 166 2.72 -5.38 13.29
C ASP A 166 1.62 -5.03 12.29
N CYS A 167 1.97 -4.71 11.05
CA CYS A 167 1.00 -4.41 9.99
C CYS A 167 1.38 -5.04 8.66
N GLY A 168 0.37 -5.46 7.88
CA GLY A 168 0.50 -5.92 6.51
C GLY A 168 0.10 -4.83 5.53
N ASN A 169 1.08 -4.25 4.80
CA ASN A 169 0.83 -3.15 3.88
C ASN A 169 0.62 -3.60 2.44
N ALA A 170 1.33 -4.64 2.00
CA ALA A 170 1.23 -5.11 0.62
C ALA A 170 1.60 -6.60 0.50
N LEU A 171 1.09 -7.22 -0.54
CA LEU A 171 1.43 -8.59 -0.90
C LEU A 171 1.59 -8.77 -2.41
N THR A 172 2.34 -9.78 -2.82
CA THR A 172 2.41 -10.23 -4.20
C THR A 172 2.59 -11.76 -4.24
N LEU A 173 2.28 -12.38 -5.38
CA LEU A 173 2.33 -13.82 -5.58
C LEU A 173 3.42 -14.20 -6.59
N ASP A 174 4.13 -15.30 -6.36
CA ASP A 174 4.95 -15.93 -7.41
C ASP A 174 4.13 -16.91 -8.26
N ASP A 175 4.73 -17.47 -9.31
CA ASP A 175 4.05 -18.41 -10.21
C ASP A 175 3.64 -19.73 -9.54
N SER A 176 4.21 -20.02 -8.37
CA SER A 176 3.84 -21.15 -7.52
C SER A 176 2.77 -20.77 -6.49
N LEU A 177 2.24 -19.55 -6.58
CA LEU A 177 1.27 -18.94 -5.66
C LEU A 177 1.80 -18.79 -4.23
N ASN A 178 3.13 -18.82 -4.01
CA ASN A 178 3.67 -18.43 -2.73
C ASN A 178 3.43 -16.92 -2.53
N VAL A 179 3.07 -16.56 -1.31
CA VAL A 179 2.77 -15.17 -0.95
C VAL A 179 4.02 -14.49 -0.42
N TYR A 180 4.31 -13.32 -0.94
CA TYR A 180 5.29 -12.40 -0.37
C TYR A 180 4.55 -11.23 0.27
N LEU A 181 4.66 -11.13 1.58
CA LEU A 181 4.02 -10.11 2.40
C LEU A 181 5.05 -9.12 2.91
N THR A 182 4.70 -7.84 2.95
CA THR A 182 5.52 -6.79 3.54
C THR A 182 4.71 -5.80 4.35
N GLY A 183 5.36 -5.11 5.27
CA GLY A 183 4.74 -4.09 6.12
C GLY A 183 5.73 -3.47 7.08
N GLY A 184 5.26 -3.10 8.24
CA GLY A 184 6.06 -2.61 9.36
C GLY A 184 5.89 -3.51 10.57
N THR A 185 6.96 -3.64 11.36
CA THR A 185 6.96 -4.38 12.62
C THR A 185 7.66 -3.57 13.72
N CYS A 186 7.03 -3.55 14.90
CA CYS A 186 7.64 -3.06 16.14
C CYS A 186 8.14 -4.21 17.03
N SER A 187 7.98 -5.45 16.57
CA SER A 187 8.26 -6.65 17.32
C SER A 187 9.71 -7.10 17.10
N ASN A 188 10.49 -7.10 18.15
CA ASN A 188 11.89 -7.55 18.09
C ASN A 188 12.02 -9.08 17.93
N ASN A 189 10.97 -9.81 18.24
CA ASN A 189 10.83 -11.26 18.08
C ASN A 189 10.00 -11.66 16.85
N PHE A 190 9.74 -10.74 15.90
CA PHE A 190 9.13 -11.07 14.61
C PHE A 190 9.94 -12.22 13.96
N TYR A 191 9.24 -13.25 13.47
CA TYR A 191 9.90 -14.42 12.95
C TYR A 191 10.73 -14.14 11.69
N THR A 192 11.99 -14.49 11.72
CA THR A 192 12.90 -14.47 10.57
C THR A 192 13.55 -15.84 10.37
N THR A 193 13.91 -16.14 9.12
CA THR A 193 14.60 -17.41 8.83
C THR A 193 16.11 -17.32 9.10
N PRO A 194 16.74 -18.37 9.61
CA PRO A 194 18.19 -18.42 9.78
C PRO A 194 18.91 -18.15 8.46
N GLY A 195 19.90 -17.24 8.48
CA GLY A 195 20.67 -16.87 7.30
C GLY A 195 19.99 -15.84 6.39
N SER A 196 18.83 -15.30 6.74
CA SER A 196 18.20 -14.21 6.00
C SER A 196 19.07 -12.94 5.99
N TYR A 197 18.77 -12.02 5.06
CA TYR A 197 19.54 -10.77 4.87
C TYR A 197 19.72 -9.97 6.17
N LYS A 198 18.62 -9.80 6.93
CA LYS A 198 18.64 -9.18 8.26
C LYS A 198 17.84 -10.04 9.23
N PRO A 199 18.50 -10.94 9.97
CA PRO A 199 17.80 -11.88 10.84
C PRO A 199 17.36 -11.29 12.17
N THR A 200 17.76 -10.07 12.49
CA THR A 200 17.47 -9.42 13.78
C THR A 200 16.90 -8.03 13.58
N TYR A 201 15.97 -7.65 14.46
CA TYR A 201 15.45 -6.29 14.55
C TYR A 201 16.60 -5.29 14.73
N THR A 202 16.61 -4.24 13.91
CA THR A 202 17.75 -3.31 13.91
C THR A 202 17.58 -2.17 14.89
N GLY A 203 16.34 -1.85 15.26
CA GLY A 203 16.03 -0.83 16.26
C GLY A 203 15.08 0.26 15.72
N GLY A 204 15.02 1.37 16.46
CA GLY A 204 14.09 2.44 16.13
C GLY A 204 12.66 2.16 16.62
N ARG A 205 11.69 2.79 15.97
CA ARG A 205 10.27 2.60 16.30
C ARG A 205 9.67 1.41 15.55
N THR A 206 10.15 1.14 14.34
CA THR A 206 9.62 0.17 13.39
C THR A 206 10.72 -0.21 12.44
N ASP A 207 10.82 -1.48 12.10
CA ASP A 207 11.52 -1.98 10.91
C ASP A 207 10.49 -2.44 9.88
N GLY A 208 10.82 -2.36 8.60
CA GLY A 208 10.11 -3.10 7.57
C GLY A 208 10.42 -4.59 7.67
N TYR A 209 9.63 -5.41 6.99
CA TYR A 209 9.88 -6.84 6.88
C TYR A 209 9.46 -7.38 5.52
N ILE A 210 9.97 -8.54 5.14
CA ILE A 210 9.46 -9.39 4.06
C ILE A 210 9.24 -10.79 4.62
N CYS A 211 8.07 -11.36 4.37
CA CYS A 211 7.73 -12.72 4.75
C CYS A 211 7.24 -13.48 3.51
N LYS A 212 7.94 -14.54 3.11
CA LYS A 212 7.55 -15.45 2.04
C LYS A 212 6.84 -16.66 2.64
N ILE A 213 5.57 -16.84 2.30
CA ILE A 213 4.69 -17.87 2.85
C ILE A 213 4.33 -18.83 1.72
N LYS A 214 4.36 -20.13 2.03
CA LYS A 214 4.00 -21.18 1.08
C LYS A 214 2.55 -21.00 0.60
N TYR A 215 2.28 -21.39 -0.64
CA TYR A 215 0.99 -21.21 -1.34
C TYR A 215 -0.24 -21.72 -0.57
N ASP A 216 -0.06 -22.74 0.27
CA ASP A 216 -1.11 -23.35 1.09
C ASP A 216 -1.23 -22.77 2.51
N GLY A 217 -0.47 -21.72 2.82
CA GLY A 217 -0.46 -21.09 4.13
C GLY A 217 0.25 -21.90 5.22
N SER A 218 0.85 -23.06 4.93
CA SER A 218 1.31 -24.03 5.94
C SER A 218 2.67 -23.74 6.56
N SER A 219 3.49 -22.86 5.96
CA SER A 219 4.83 -22.55 6.46
C SER A 219 5.37 -21.23 5.94
N ILE A 220 6.18 -20.55 6.76
CA ILE A 220 7.05 -19.46 6.30
C ILE A 220 8.27 -20.10 5.64
N LEU A 221 8.49 -19.78 4.36
CA LEU A 221 9.62 -20.27 3.59
C LEU A 221 10.87 -19.44 3.85
N ASN A 222 10.73 -18.11 3.82
CA ASN A 222 11.80 -17.16 4.09
C ASN A 222 11.21 -15.91 4.75
N SER A 223 11.96 -15.30 5.66
CA SER A 223 11.57 -14.02 6.28
C SER A 223 12.79 -13.24 6.73
N THR A 224 12.74 -11.92 6.59
CA THR A 224 13.83 -11.00 6.92
C THR A 224 13.30 -9.65 7.37
N PHE A 225 13.99 -8.97 8.28
CA PHE A 225 13.77 -7.55 8.51
C PHE A 225 14.35 -6.70 7.39
N ILE A 226 13.83 -5.49 7.25
CA ILE A 226 14.32 -4.42 6.39
C ILE A 226 14.37 -3.15 7.23
N GLY A 227 15.53 -2.73 7.63
CA GLY A 227 15.59 -1.58 8.51
C GLY A 227 17.01 -1.09 8.81
N THR A 228 17.05 -0.04 9.61
CA THR A 228 18.24 0.61 10.18
C THR A 228 18.05 0.76 11.70
N VAL A 229 18.92 1.48 12.37
CA VAL A 229 18.74 1.79 13.80
C VAL A 229 17.65 2.86 14.09
N ASN A 230 16.99 3.35 13.06
CA ASN A 230 15.94 4.37 13.16
C ASN A 230 14.62 3.79 12.63
N TYR A 231 13.60 4.64 12.46
CA TYR A 231 12.34 4.26 11.85
C TYR A 231 12.53 3.83 10.40
N ASP A 232 11.98 2.67 10.05
CA ASP A 232 11.93 2.13 8.69
C ASP A 232 10.59 1.41 8.46
N GLN A 233 9.99 1.57 7.29
CA GLN A 233 8.76 0.88 6.95
C GLN A 233 8.71 0.55 5.47
N SER A 234 8.29 -0.67 5.14
CA SER A 234 8.05 -1.13 3.78
C SER A 234 6.57 -0.97 3.42
N TYR A 235 6.29 -0.37 2.26
CA TYR A 235 4.93 -0.06 1.82
C TYR A 235 4.47 -0.92 0.67
N PHE A 236 5.37 -1.31 -0.24
CA PHE A 236 5.04 -2.06 -1.44
C PHE A 236 6.07 -3.15 -1.70
N ILE A 237 5.62 -4.23 -2.32
CA ILE A 237 6.43 -5.37 -2.72
C ILE A 237 6.04 -5.82 -4.13
N GLN A 238 7.04 -6.11 -4.97
CA GLN A 238 6.86 -6.64 -6.32
C GLN A 238 7.95 -7.67 -6.62
N LEU A 239 7.69 -8.54 -7.59
CA LEU A 239 8.65 -9.53 -8.09
C LEU A 239 9.01 -9.21 -9.54
N ASP A 240 10.28 -9.41 -9.90
CA ASP A 240 10.67 -9.45 -11.31
C ASP A 240 10.54 -10.88 -11.90
N ASN A 241 10.90 -11.00 -13.17
CA ASN A 241 10.85 -12.29 -13.89
C ASN A 241 11.75 -13.38 -13.28
N ASN A 242 12.79 -13.00 -12.53
CA ASN A 242 13.67 -13.92 -11.80
C ASN A 242 13.12 -14.28 -10.42
N LYS A 243 11.97 -13.70 -10.03
CA LYS A 243 11.39 -13.75 -8.69
C LYS A 243 12.25 -13.07 -7.64
N ASP A 244 13.16 -12.18 -8.05
CA ASP A 244 13.83 -11.30 -7.13
C ASP A 244 12.82 -10.29 -6.59
N VAL A 245 12.97 -9.96 -5.31
CA VAL A 245 11.98 -9.21 -4.53
C VAL A 245 12.37 -7.74 -4.49
N TYR A 246 11.52 -6.89 -5.01
CA TYR A 246 11.64 -5.44 -4.88
C TYR A 246 10.70 -4.93 -3.82
N ILE A 247 11.21 -4.08 -2.95
CA ILE A 247 10.43 -3.35 -1.95
C ILE A 247 10.64 -1.85 -2.11
N PHE A 248 9.57 -1.11 -1.88
CA PHE A 248 9.59 0.35 -1.80
C PHE A 248 9.12 0.78 -0.43
N GLY A 249 9.92 1.61 0.24
CA GLY A 249 9.67 2.05 1.60
C GLY A 249 10.24 3.43 1.91
N GLN A 250 10.19 3.76 3.19
CA GLN A 250 10.75 5.00 3.72
C GLN A 250 11.53 4.75 5.00
N THR A 251 12.47 5.64 5.30
CA THR A 251 13.43 5.51 6.39
C THR A 251 13.75 6.86 7.04
N GLN A 252 14.02 6.87 8.31
CA GLN A 252 14.70 7.98 8.99
C GLN A 252 16.18 7.67 9.22
N GLY A 253 16.65 6.49 8.80
CA GLY A 253 18.01 6.04 8.95
C GLY A 253 18.85 6.16 7.67
N SER A 254 19.97 5.46 7.66
CA SER A 254 20.91 5.40 6.54
C SER A 254 20.81 4.05 5.84
N MET A 255 19.92 3.94 4.87
CA MET A 255 19.82 2.74 4.05
C MET A 255 21.09 2.55 3.21
N PRO A 256 21.52 1.31 2.97
CA PRO A 256 22.64 1.04 2.08
C PRO A 256 22.33 1.50 0.64
N VAL A 257 23.35 1.96 -0.06
CA VAL A 257 23.29 2.28 -1.48
C VAL A 257 24.36 1.45 -2.19
N THR A 258 23.95 0.64 -3.16
CA THR A 258 24.87 -0.21 -3.92
C THR A 258 25.54 0.55 -5.07
N ALA A 259 26.66 0.04 -5.57
CA ALA A 259 27.33 0.66 -6.71
C ALA A 259 26.49 0.54 -7.99
N GLY A 260 26.57 1.58 -8.85
CA GLY A 260 25.92 1.58 -10.15
C GLY A 260 24.43 1.92 -10.17
N VAL A 261 23.83 2.23 -9.03
CA VAL A 261 22.42 2.67 -8.98
C VAL A 261 22.30 4.20 -9.08
N TYR A 262 21.21 4.67 -9.64
CA TYR A 262 20.78 6.05 -9.47
C TYR A 262 20.40 6.29 -8.01
N SER A 263 20.93 7.31 -7.40
CA SER A 263 20.59 7.67 -6.01
C SER A 263 20.66 9.17 -5.77
N LYS A 264 19.97 9.63 -4.75
CA LYS A 264 20.06 10.99 -4.23
C LYS A 264 20.50 10.94 -2.77
N ILE A 265 21.71 11.42 -2.51
CA ILE A 265 22.29 11.45 -1.16
C ILE A 265 21.34 12.16 -0.18
N ASN A 266 21.37 11.77 1.08
CA ASN A 266 20.54 12.36 2.13
C ASN A 266 19.02 12.33 1.82
N SER A 267 18.56 11.27 1.14
CA SER A 267 17.14 11.02 0.84
C SER A 267 16.58 9.92 1.74
N ARG A 268 15.24 9.84 1.83
CA ARG A 268 14.56 9.03 2.84
C ARG A 268 13.52 8.05 2.31
N GLN A 269 13.25 8.02 1.02
CA GLN A 269 12.60 6.88 0.37
C GLN A 269 13.68 5.91 -0.10
N PHE A 270 13.42 4.60 0.03
CA PHE A 270 14.34 3.57 -0.44
C PHE A 270 13.65 2.56 -1.36
N ILE A 271 14.42 2.00 -2.29
CA ILE A 271 14.05 0.80 -3.03
C ILE A 271 15.17 -0.21 -2.81
N GLN A 272 14.81 -1.43 -2.42
CA GLN A 272 15.75 -2.54 -2.29
C GLN A 272 15.30 -3.72 -3.15
N LYS A 273 16.27 -4.39 -3.75
CA LYS A 273 16.12 -5.65 -4.46
C LYS A 273 16.87 -6.74 -3.71
N LEU A 274 16.16 -7.78 -3.28
CA LEU A 274 16.73 -8.98 -2.68
C LEU A 274 16.51 -10.18 -3.62
N ASN A 275 17.33 -11.20 -3.48
CA ASN A 275 17.07 -12.48 -4.13
C ASN A 275 15.81 -13.15 -3.55
N ASN A 276 15.28 -14.18 -4.23
CA ASN A 276 14.05 -14.85 -3.83
C ASN A 276 14.15 -15.69 -2.55
N GLN A 277 15.36 -15.95 -2.04
CA GLN A 277 15.64 -16.57 -0.75
C GLN A 277 15.68 -15.57 0.41
N LEU A 278 15.61 -14.26 0.12
CA LEU A 278 15.69 -13.17 1.09
C LEU A 278 16.96 -13.19 1.96
N ASP A 279 18.05 -13.74 1.45
CA ASP A 279 19.34 -13.81 2.14
C ASP A 279 20.38 -12.82 1.60
N THR A 280 20.18 -12.30 0.40
CA THR A 280 21.15 -11.45 -0.30
C THR A 280 20.51 -10.18 -0.84
N LEU A 281 21.10 -9.03 -0.46
CA LEU A 281 20.77 -7.73 -1.06
C LEU A 281 21.48 -7.62 -2.42
N LEU A 282 20.70 -7.54 -3.50
CA LEU A 282 21.20 -7.45 -4.88
C LEU A 282 21.43 -6.01 -5.30
N ALA A 283 20.51 -5.12 -4.97
CA ALA A 283 20.61 -3.70 -5.26
C ALA A 283 19.83 -2.88 -4.22
N SER A 284 20.28 -1.65 -3.96
CA SER A 284 19.62 -0.74 -3.03
C SER A 284 19.91 0.71 -3.40
N THR A 285 18.88 1.53 -3.39
CA THR A 285 18.98 2.96 -3.63
C THR A 285 18.14 3.77 -2.66
N ILE A 286 18.50 5.04 -2.51
CA ILE A 286 17.68 6.06 -1.84
C ILE A 286 17.31 7.16 -2.84
N ILE A 287 16.07 7.61 -2.78
CA ILE A 287 15.49 8.62 -3.65
C ILE A 287 14.82 9.74 -2.85
N GLY A 288 14.78 10.94 -3.40
CA GLY A 288 14.22 12.12 -2.75
C GLY A 288 14.86 13.40 -3.26
N ASN A 289 14.64 14.49 -2.54
CA ASN A 289 15.18 15.82 -2.87
C ASN A 289 16.47 16.20 -2.11
N SER A 290 17.10 15.25 -1.44
CA SER A 290 18.36 15.42 -0.69
C SER A 290 18.27 16.32 0.57
N ASN A 291 17.09 16.58 1.08
CA ASN A 291 16.91 17.46 2.26
C ASN A 291 16.93 16.73 3.62
N GLY A 292 17.13 15.41 3.62
CA GLY A 292 17.12 14.59 4.83
C GLY A 292 15.73 14.27 5.40
N GLN A 293 14.66 14.58 4.64
CA GLN A 293 13.28 14.31 5.02
C GLN A 293 12.63 13.26 4.13
N ILE A 294 11.60 12.63 4.63
CA ILE A 294 10.67 11.83 3.82
C ILE A 294 9.88 12.81 2.95
N ASN A 295 9.94 12.62 1.62
CA ASN A 295 9.37 13.57 0.67
C ASN A 295 7.99 13.19 0.17
N ILE A 296 7.69 11.90 0.10
CA ILE A 296 6.42 11.38 -0.44
C ILE A 296 5.82 10.33 0.50
N SER A 297 4.50 10.31 0.59
CA SER A 297 3.72 9.15 1.03
C SER A 297 3.55 8.22 -0.16
N PRO A 298 4.08 6.99 -0.11
CA PRO A 298 3.98 6.05 -1.23
C PRO A 298 2.52 5.70 -1.56
N SER A 299 2.15 5.73 -2.85
CA SER A 299 0.77 5.39 -3.29
C SER A 299 0.70 4.24 -4.30
N ALA A 300 1.73 4.04 -5.12
CA ALA A 300 1.80 2.91 -6.05
C ALA A 300 3.25 2.52 -6.35
N PHE A 301 3.44 1.23 -6.68
CA PHE A 301 4.75 0.67 -7.05
C PHE A 301 4.58 -0.49 -8.02
N SER A 302 5.44 -0.60 -9.02
CA SER A 302 5.45 -1.72 -9.96
C SER A 302 6.85 -1.94 -10.55
N VAL A 303 7.09 -3.17 -10.98
CA VAL A 303 8.27 -3.55 -11.76
C VAL A 303 7.77 -4.23 -13.04
N ASP A 304 8.15 -3.69 -14.21
CA ASP A 304 7.75 -4.25 -15.50
C ASP A 304 8.64 -5.44 -15.93
N CYS A 305 8.25 -6.10 -17.01
CA CYS A 305 8.99 -7.25 -17.53
C CYS A 305 10.40 -6.90 -18.07
N ALA A 306 10.67 -5.62 -18.35
CA ALA A 306 11.99 -5.13 -18.72
C ALA A 306 12.85 -4.77 -17.49
N GLY A 307 12.26 -4.84 -16.29
CA GLY A 307 12.89 -4.51 -15.02
C GLY A 307 12.87 -2.99 -14.71
N ASN A 308 12.10 -2.19 -15.46
CA ASN A 308 11.89 -0.79 -15.09
C ASN A 308 11.00 -0.71 -13.84
N ILE A 309 11.31 0.26 -12.99
CA ILE A 309 10.69 0.41 -11.70
C ILE A 309 9.86 1.69 -11.70
N TYR A 310 8.57 1.54 -11.49
CA TYR A 310 7.59 2.62 -11.49
C TYR A 310 7.15 2.90 -10.06
N LEU A 311 7.10 4.17 -9.67
CA LEU A 311 6.57 4.57 -8.38
C LEU A 311 5.76 5.86 -8.48
N SER A 312 4.80 5.97 -7.58
CA SER A 312 4.01 7.16 -7.31
C SER A 312 3.93 7.41 -5.82
N GLY A 313 3.85 8.66 -5.45
CA GLY A 313 3.56 9.10 -4.10
C GLY A 313 3.20 10.58 -4.13
N TRP A 314 2.69 11.09 -3.02
CA TRP A 314 2.31 12.49 -2.90
C TRP A 314 3.03 13.14 -1.71
N GLY A 315 3.26 14.45 -1.77
CA GLY A 315 3.90 15.23 -0.73
C GLY A 315 3.00 16.29 -0.16
N GLY A 316 3.25 16.70 1.08
CA GLY A 316 2.51 17.79 1.71
C GLY A 316 2.64 17.82 3.23
N ASN A 317 2.19 18.91 3.85
CA ASN A 317 2.30 19.18 5.29
C ASN A 317 1.36 18.35 6.19
N ILE A 318 0.70 17.33 5.64
CA ILE A 318 -0.23 16.46 6.39
C ILE A 318 0.55 15.34 7.10
N LEU A 319 1.86 15.29 6.91
CA LEU A 319 2.75 14.27 7.45
C LEU A 319 3.56 14.77 8.66
N VAL A 320 4.16 13.85 9.38
CA VAL A 320 5.15 14.15 10.42
C VAL A 320 6.39 14.79 9.82
N GLY A 321 6.59 16.05 10.12
CA GLY A 321 7.66 16.82 9.52
C GLY A 321 7.29 17.32 8.12
N SER A 322 7.98 18.30 7.63
CA SER A 322 7.72 18.94 6.35
C SER A 322 8.06 18.00 5.19
N SER A 323 7.19 17.08 4.85
CA SER A 323 7.30 16.37 3.60
C SER A 323 6.89 17.30 2.47
N SER A 324 7.76 17.52 1.53
CA SER A 324 7.48 18.36 0.37
C SER A 324 8.17 17.75 -0.83
N VAL A 325 7.46 17.72 -1.96
CA VAL A 325 8.05 17.27 -3.23
C VAL A 325 8.86 18.35 -3.94
N VAL A 326 8.98 19.54 -3.38
CA VAL A 326 9.84 20.60 -3.94
C VAL A 326 11.25 20.10 -4.14
N ASN A 327 11.83 20.38 -5.31
CA ASN A 327 13.17 19.95 -5.73
C ASN A 327 13.36 18.42 -5.88
N MET A 328 12.27 17.66 -6.01
CA MET A 328 12.41 16.28 -6.47
C MET A 328 12.99 16.24 -7.90
N PRO A 329 13.77 15.22 -8.24
CA PRO A 329 14.39 15.12 -9.57
C PRO A 329 13.34 15.02 -10.68
N ILE A 330 13.41 15.89 -11.68
CA ILE A 330 12.56 15.87 -12.88
C ILE A 330 13.37 15.63 -14.13
N THR A 331 12.74 15.07 -15.15
CA THR A 331 13.33 14.83 -16.47
C THR A 331 12.81 15.85 -17.51
N ALA A 332 13.51 15.98 -18.64
CA ALA A 332 13.13 16.93 -19.69
C ALA A 332 11.75 16.65 -20.30
N ASN A 333 11.27 15.40 -20.21
CA ASN A 333 9.94 14.96 -20.65
C ASN A 333 8.91 14.93 -19.52
N ALA A 334 9.14 15.66 -18.42
CA ALA A 334 8.18 15.77 -17.31
C ALA A 334 6.84 16.34 -17.81
N ILE A 335 5.74 15.77 -17.32
CA ILE A 335 4.38 16.28 -17.57
C ILE A 335 4.23 17.66 -16.93
N GLN A 336 4.75 17.80 -15.70
CA GLN A 336 4.74 19.03 -14.94
C GLN A 336 6.10 19.23 -14.27
N SER A 337 6.71 20.39 -14.49
CA SER A 337 8.07 20.71 -14.00
C SER A 337 8.09 21.59 -12.76
N THR A 338 6.94 22.11 -12.33
CA THR A 338 6.79 22.98 -11.15
C THR A 338 5.79 22.38 -10.16
N THR A 339 5.95 22.74 -8.90
CA THR A 339 5.10 22.23 -7.80
C THR A 339 4.97 23.30 -6.72
N ASP A 340 3.84 23.30 -6.03
CA ASP A 340 3.65 24.03 -4.76
C ASP A 340 4.17 23.23 -3.54
N GLY A 341 4.59 21.97 -3.75
CA GLY A 341 5.09 21.06 -2.72
C GLY A 341 4.09 19.99 -2.28
N HIS A 342 2.83 20.07 -2.70
CA HIS A 342 1.73 19.20 -2.29
C HIS A 342 1.23 18.26 -3.39
N ASN A 343 1.91 18.23 -4.55
CA ASN A 343 1.51 17.44 -5.69
C ASN A 343 1.93 15.96 -5.57
N PHE A 344 1.41 15.14 -6.46
CA PHE A 344 1.99 13.83 -6.74
C PHE A 344 3.37 13.98 -7.36
N TYR A 345 4.21 13.01 -7.06
CA TYR A 345 5.49 12.80 -7.71
C TYR A 345 5.53 11.40 -8.33
N LEU A 346 5.83 11.37 -9.62
CA LEU A 346 5.87 10.18 -10.44
C LEU A 346 7.31 9.94 -10.89
N MET A 347 7.81 8.71 -10.73
CA MET A 347 9.18 8.36 -11.10
C MET A 347 9.24 7.01 -11.79
N VAL A 348 10.12 6.91 -12.78
CA VAL A 348 10.53 5.63 -13.35
C VAL A 348 12.04 5.52 -13.33
N LEU A 349 12.52 4.43 -12.76
CA LEU A 349 13.95 4.05 -12.81
C LEU A 349 14.16 2.93 -13.81
N GLY A 350 15.32 2.93 -14.45
CA GLY A 350 15.76 1.85 -15.31
C GLY A 350 16.04 0.56 -14.54
N PRO A 351 16.25 -0.56 -15.25
CA PRO A 351 16.50 -1.86 -14.66
C PRO A 351 17.63 -1.82 -13.61
N ASN A 352 17.42 -2.55 -12.52
CA ASN A 352 18.32 -2.54 -11.35
C ASN A 352 18.58 -1.13 -10.78
N MET A 353 17.62 -0.20 -10.93
CA MET A 353 17.75 1.19 -10.44
C MET A 353 18.89 1.98 -11.11
N SER A 354 19.30 1.60 -12.32
CA SER A 354 20.53 2.10 -12.96
C SER A 354 20.49 3.58 -13.33
N SER A 355 19.31 4.12 -13.63
CA SER A 355 19.15 5.50 -14.11
C SER A 355 17.75 6.03 -13.86
N LEU A 356 17.60 7.36 -13.80
CA LEU A 356 16.29 8.03 -13.82
C LEU A 356 15.82 8.15 -15.27
N LEU A 357 14.74 7.43 -15.62
CA LEU A 357 14.13 7.46 -16.96
C LEU A 357 13.03 8.51 -17.06
N PHE A 358 12.28 8.70 -16.00
CA PHE A 358 11.19 9.67 -15.91
C PHE A 358 11.06 10.20 -14.48
N GLY A 359 10.84 11.49 -14.36
CA GLY A 359 10.52 12.16 -13.10
C GLY A 359 9.64 13.37 -13.39
N SER A 360 8.48 13.46 -12.74
CA SER A 360 7.49 14.51 -12.97
C SER A 360 6.66 14.77 -11.73
N TYR A 361 6.21 16.00 -11.58
CA TYR A 361 5.08 16.33 -10.72
C TYR A 361 3.77 16.11 -11.47
N PHE A 362 2.67 16.01 -10.71
CA PHE A 362 1.33 16.04 -11.24
C PHE A 362 0.34 16.52 -10.16
N GLY A 363 -0.42 17.59 -10.45
CA GLY A 363 -1.39 18.17 -9.53
C GLY A 363 -1.69 19.63 -9.87
N GLY A 364 -2.47 20.27 -9.06
CA GLY A 364 -2.75 21.69 -9.17
C GLY A 364 -1.55 22.58 -8.85
N VAL A 365 -1.70 23.87 -9.06
CA VAL A 365 -0.67 24.86 -8.73
C VAL A 365 -0.86 25.42 -7.32
N GLN A 366 -2.07 25.30 -6.78
CA GLN A 366 -2.48 25.79 -5.46
C GLN A 366 -3.33 24.77 -4.67
N SER A 367 -3.89 23.76 -5.34
CA SER A 367 -4.62 22.69 -4.67
C SER A 367 -3.65 21.67 -4.10
N TRP A 368 -4.04 21.11 -2.97
CA TRP A 368 -3.27 20.06 -2.34
C TRP A 368 -3.90 18.72 -2.68
N GLU A 369 -3.11 17.83 -3.25
CA GLU A 369 -3.53 16.49 -3.57
C GLU A 369 -2.99 15.48 -2.56
N HIS A 370 -3.82 14.52 -2.21
CA HIS A 370 -3.43 13.40 -1.34
C HIS A 370 -4.31 12.18 -1.57
N VAL A 371 -3.96 11.09 -0.92
CA VAL A 371 -4.77 9.87 -0.83
C VAL A 371 -5.12 9.64 0.63
N ASP A 372 -6.40 9.46 0.93
CA ASP A 372 -6.89 9.23 2.30
C ASP A 372 -6.59 7.83 2.83
N GLY A 373 -5.91 7.01 2.06
CA GLY A 373 -5.51 5.66 2.36
C GLY A 373 -5.58 4.78 1.13
N GLY A 374 -5.17 3.52 1.30
CA GLY A 374 -5.22 2.55 0.23
C GLY A 374 -4.04 2.57 -0.72
N THR A 375 -4.15 1.74 -1.73
CA THR A 375 -3.13 1.51 -2.76
C THR A 375 -3.69 1.80 -4.14
N SER A 376 -2.95 2.55 -4.92
CA SER A 376 -3.18 2.71 -6.35
C SER A 376 -2.38 1.67 -7.14
N ARG A 377 -2.69 1.49 -8.40
CA ARG A 377 -2.06 0.45 -9.18
C ARG A 377 -1.49 0.94 -10.49
N PHE A 378 -0.37 0.34 -10.85
CA PHE A 378 0.09 0.30 -12.23
C PHE A 378 -0.50 -0.93 -12.92
N ASP A 379 -0.90 -0.79 -14.17
CA ASP A 379 -1.17 -1.97 -15.00
C ASP A 379 0.15 -2.58 -15.54
N LYS A 380 0.06 -3.73 -16.20
CA LYS A 380 1.22 -4.45 -16.77
C LYS A 380 1.99 -3.65 -17.84
N ARG A 381 1.43 -2.55 -18.33
CA ARG A 381 2.05 -1.64 -19.31
C ARG A 381 2.74 -0.46 -18.64
N GLY A 382 2.73 -0.39 -17.31
CA GLY A 382 3.26 0.74 -16.54
C GLY A 382 2.36 1.97 -16.52
N ILE A 383 1.07 1.82 -16.87
CA ILE A 383 0.10 2.91 -16.76
C ILE A 383 -0.42 2.98 -15.33
N ILE A 384 -0.34 4.16 -14.71
CA ILE A 384 -0.91 4.37 -13.37
C ILE A 384 -2.39 4.78 -13.47
N TYR A 385 -3.18 4.21 -12.56
CA TYR A 385 -4.57 4.57 -12.28
C TYR A 385 -4.65 5.02 -10.82
N GLN A 386 -4.99 6.27 -10.59
CA GLN A 386 -4.95 6.88 -9.27
C GLN A 386 -6.24 7.63 -8.99
N SER A 387 -6.89 7.30 -7.88
CA SER A 387 -7.94 8.14 -7.28
C SER A 387 -7.31 9.01 -6.21
N VAL A 388 -7.73 10.28 -6.13
CA VAL A 388 -7.12 11.28 -5.27
C VAL A 388 -8.17 12.18 -4.65
N CYS A 389 -7.89 12.72 -3.48
CA CYS A 389 -8.50 13.95 -3.04
C CYS A 389 -7.84 15.09 -3.80
N ALA A 390 -8.59 15.72 -4.69
CA ALA A 390 -8.16 16.85 -5.49
C ALA A 390 -8.94 18.11 -5.08
N GLY A 391 -8.28 19.24 -4.91
CA GLY A 391 -8.94 20.48 -4.56
C GLY A 391 -8.99 20.78 -3.06
N CYS A 392 -8.05 20.30 -2.28
CA CYS A 392 -7.88 20.75 -0.90
C CYS A 392 -7.38 22.18 -0.82
N ALA A 393 -7.51 22.81 0.35
CA ALA A 393 -7.16 24.22 0.59
C ALA A 393 -8.02 25.26 -0.16
N ASN A 394 -9.28 24.93 -0.50
CA ASN A 394 -10.24 25.77 -1.24
C ASN A 394 -9.82 26.09 -2.69
N ASN A 395 -8.99 25.27 -3.29
CA ASN A 395 -8.57 25.41 -4.68
C ASN A 395 -9.13 24.28 -5.54
N ASP A 396 -9.36 24.54 -6.80
CA ASP A 396 -9.98 23.62 -7.77
C ASP A 396 -9.19 23.57 -9.08
N ASP A 397 -7.89 23.76 -8.99
CA ASP A 397 -6.99 23.83 -10.13
C ASP A 397 -6.30 22.51 -10.50
N PHE A 398 -6.83 21.37 -10.00
CA PHE A 398 -6.35 20.05 -10.37
C PHE A 398 -6.47 19.85 -11.90
N PRO A 399 -5.42 19.34 -12.58
CA PRO A 399 -5.39 19.22 -14.02
C PRO A 399 -6.47 18.27 -14.57
N VAL A 400 -7.34 18.79 -15.43
CA VAL A 400 -8.40 18.03 -16.10
C VAL A 400 -8.17 18.04 -17.60
N THR A 401 -8.16 16.87 -18.22
CA THR A 401 -8.01 16.76 -19.69
C THR A 401 -9.29 17.13 -20.42
N PRO A 402 -9.22 17.72 -21.64
CA PRO A 402 -10.40 17.99 -22.45
C PRO A 402 -11.24 16.73 -22.66
N GLY A 403 -12.54 16.82 -22.41
CA GLY A 403 -13.46 15.69 -22.54
C GLY A 403 -13.55 14.77 -21.33
N ALA A 404 -12.80 15.02 -20.25
CA ALA A 404 -12.98 14.31 -18.98
C ALA A 404 -14.36 14.64 -18.37
N TRP A 405 -14.90 13.73 -17.57
CA TRP A 405 -16.19 13.95 -16.91
C TRP A 405 -15.97 14.14 -15.38
N PRO A 406 -16.60 15.15 -14.79
CA PRO A 406 -17.26 16.29 -15.42
C PRO A 406 -16.28 17.21 -16.15
N THR A 407 -16.72 17.86 -17.21
CA THR A 407 -15.89 18.77 -18.02
C THR A 407 -15.62 20.12 -17.36
N SER A 408 -16.29 20.41 -16.27
CA SER A 408 -16.03 21.55 -15.39
C SER A 408 -15.68 21.01 -14.00
N LEU A 409 -14.61 21.51 -13.44
CA LEU A 409 -14.40 21.40 -12.01
C LEU A 409 -15.58 22.11 -11.36
N TYR A 410 -16.51 21.36 -10.80
CA TYR A 410 -17.41 21.93 -9.83
C TYR A 410 -16.52 22.37 -8.69
N GLY A 411 -16.52 23.65 -8.39
CA GLY A 411 -15.74 24.18 -7.30
C GLY A 411 -15.86 23.27 -6.07
N SER A 412 -14.84 23.21 -5.31
CA SER A 412 -14.63 22.34 -4.15
C SER A 412 -15.82 22.24 -3.18
N ASN A 413 -16.87 23.02 -3.35
CA ASN A 413 -18.00 23.17 -2.44
C ASN A 413 -19.32 22.62 -2.96
N THR A 414 -19.38 21.96 -4.11
CA THR A 414 -20.66 21.47 -4.64
C THR A 414 -21.24 20.32 -3.84
N ASN A 415 -20.43 19.61 -3.09
CA ASN A 415 -20.85 18.54 -2.18
C ASN A 415 -21.06 18.99 -0.73
N GLN A 416 -20.98 20.30 -0.46
CA GLN A 416 -21.02 20.88 0.90
C GLN A 416 -19.90 20.41 1.84
N SER A 417 -18.92 19.67 1.37
CA SER A 417 -17.72 19.36 2.13
C SER A 417 -16.77 20.57 2.08
N SER A 418 -16.04 20.75 3.13
CA SER A 418 -15.12 21.88 3.31
C SER A 418 -13.85 21.75 2.49
N ASN A 419 -13.87 21.36 1.22
CA ASN A 419 -12.74 21.52 0.31
C ASN A 419 -12.15 20.27 -0.34
N CYS A 420 -12.80 19.10 -0.34
CA CYS A 420 -12.25 17.91 -0.97
C CYS A 420 -13.16 17.41 -2.08
N ASN A 421 -12.64 17.29 -3.29
CA ASN A 421 -13.28 16.63 -4.42
C ASN A 421 -12.49 15.38 -4.80
N ASN A 422 -13.17 14.35 -5.26
CA ASN A 422 -12.51 13.20 -5.85
C ASN A 422 -12.05 13.54 -7.26
N GLY A 423 -10.76 13.33 -7.51
CA GLY A 423 -10.16 13.31 -8.83
C GLY A 423 -9.71 11.89 -9.19
N VAL A 424 -9.67 11.62 -10.49
CA VAL A 424 -9.07 10.39 -11.02
C VAL A 424 -8.13 10.77 -12.14
N PHE A 425 -6.91 10.25 -12.11
CA PHE A 425 -6.00 10.38 -13.24
C PHE A 425 -5.48 9.04 -13.72
N LYS A 426 -5.21 9.00 -15.01
CA LYS A 426 -4.55 7.91 -15.69
C LYS A 426 -3.38 8.49 -16.47
N ILE A 427 -2.17 8.02 -16.19
CA ILE A 427 -0.95 8.48 -16.88
C ILE A 427 -0.23 7.30 -17.49
N ASP A 428 0.02 7.41 -18.80
CA ASP A 428 0.92 6.55 -19.56
C ASP A 428 2.26 7.29 -19.69
N PHE A 429 3.33 6.71 -19.15
CA PHE A 429 4.65 7.33 -19.17
C PHE A 429 5.30 7.31 -20.55
N GLN A 430 4.70 6.60 -21.52
CA GLN A 430 5.17 6.49 -22.92
C GLN A 430 6.67 6.15 -23.01
N LEU A 431 7.17 5.39 -22.07
CA LEU A 431 8.51 4.86 -22.16
C LEU A 431 8.51 3.86 -23.31
N ASN A 432 9.39 4.08 -24.29
CA ASN A 432 9.59 3.18 -25.44
C ASN A 432 10.25 1.86 -25.00
N SER A 433 9.83 1.29 -23.90
CA SER A 433 10.13 -0.08 -23.56
C SER A 433 9.32 -0.96 -24.49
N ALA A 434 9.99 -1.72 -25.33
CA ALA A 434 9.34 -2.70 -26.17
C ALA A 434 8.31 -3.47 -25.33
N LEU A 435 7.04 -3.40 -25.72
CA LEU A 435 6.01 -4.27 -25.20
C LEU A 435 6.52 -5.68 -25.48
N ALA A 436 7.07 -6.34 -24.48
CA ALA A 436 7.31 -7.75 -24.59
C ALA A 436 5.91 -8.36 -24.72
N SER A 437 5.62 -8.81 -25.93
CA SER A 437 4.41 -9.60 -26.19
C SER A 437 4.43 -10.81 -25.28
N ILE A 438 3.43 -10.91 -24.45
CA ILE A 438 3.09 -12.14 -23.73
C ILE A 438 2.47 -13.10 -24.72
#